data_f3935ada0b8e7549ac416523f1d3b7c5
#
_entry.id   f3935ada0b8e7549ac416523f1d3b7c5
#
_cell.length_a   1.000
_cell.length_b   1.000
_cell.length_c   1.000
_cell.angle_alpha   90.00
_cell.angle_beta   90.00
_cell.angle_gamma   90.00
#
_symmetry.space_group_name_H-M   'P 1'
#
loop_
_entity.id
_entity.type
_entity.pdbx_description
1 polymer ?
#
loop_
_entity_poly.entity_id
_entity_poly.type
_entity_poly.pdbx_seq_one_letter_code
_entity_poly.pdbx_strand_id
1 'polypeptide(L)'
;MNKKAIIISVIATLALIIILKIANAVNSYFFIQTTVFTKGMEPTLQPLDVVLIQRVPPSINTGDIIAYSAADSSSPKAVSILRVIAKGGDKISYKPLSHDTYEVFVNGIKLDEPYLKKGCKYFNGDKTVYASQTVPQNHFYVLGDNRKMSYDSRFTGPVSIANVTGKVTKIVKPKKRKRTL
;
A
#
# COMPACT_ATOMS: atom_id res chain seq x y z
N MET A 1 -37.85 13.99 40.54
CA MET A 1 -36.44 13.75 40.09
C MET A 1 -35.58 14.89 40.62
N ASN A 2 -34.48 14.60 41.33
CA ASN A 2 -33.66 15.61 41.98
C ASN A 2 -32.90 16.48 40.92
N LYS A 3 -33.07 17.81 40.94
CA LYS A 3 -32.44 18.73 39.97
C LYS A 3 -30.93 18.52 39.85
N LYS A 4 -30.25 18.20 40.98
CA LYS A 4 -28.81 17.88 40.98
C LYS A 4 -28.48 16.61 40.16
N ALA A 5 -29.30 15.58 40.28
CA ALA A 5 -29.11 14.33 39.51
C ALA A 5 -29.27 14.56 37.98
N ILE A 6 -30.23 15.40 37.59
CA ILE A 6 -30.44 15.78 36.20
C ILE A 6 -29.21 16.51 35.64
N ILE A 7 -28.70 17.50 36.37
CA ILE A 7 -27.52 18.28 35.97
C ILE A 7 -26.30 17.37 35.82
N ILE A 8 -26.04 16.49 36.78
CA ILE A 8 -24.93 15.52 36.73
C ILE A 8 -25.06 14.61 35.51
N SER A 9 -26.27 14.09 35.22
CA SER A 9 -26.51 13.26 34.05
C SER A 9 -26.25 14.00 32.75
N VAL A 10 -26.67 15.26 32.62
CA VAL A 10 -26.42 16.09 31.43
C VAL A 10 -24.92 16.35 31.22
N ILE A 11 -24.20 16.68 32.31
CA ILE A 11 -22.75 16.89 32.25
C ILE A 11 -22.01 15.61 31.82
N ALA A 12 -22.38 14.46 32.40
CA ALA A 12 -21.79 13.18 32.07
C ALA A 12 -22.02 12.80 30.58
N THR A 13 -23.24 13.06 30.08
CA THR A 13 -23.55 12.81 28.66
C THR A 13 -22.76 13.72 27.71
N LEU A 14 -22.65 14.99 28.05
CA LEU A 14 -21.84 15.95 27.26
C LEU A 14 -20.35 15.56 27.27
N ALA A 15 -19.81 15.18 28.42
CA ALA A 15 -18.43 14.71 28.54
C ALA A 15 -18.20 13.46 27.69
N LEU A 16 -19.11 12.49 27.69
CA LEU A 16 -19.02 11.30 26.85
C LEU A 16 -19.01 11.65 25.35
N ILE A 17 -19.89 12.56 24.92
CA ILE A 17 -19.95 13.03 23.54
C ILE A 17 -18.62 13.69 23.12
N ILE A 18 -18.05 14.51 23.98
CA ILE A 18 -16.75 15.16 23.72
C ILE A 18 -15.64 14.11 23.60
N ILE A 19 -15.58 13.13 24.51
CA ILE A 19 -14.59 12.06 24.46
C ILE A 19 -14.71 11.26 23.17
N LEU A 20 -15.93 10.90 22.75
CA LEU A 20 -16.17 10.18 21.49
C LEU A 20 -15.76 11.00 20.26
N LYS A 21 -16.02 12.31 20.24
CA LYS A 21 -15.57 13.20 19.17
C LYS A 21 -14.04 13.29 19.09
N ILE A 22 -13.37 13.43 20.24
CA ILE A 22 -11.91 13.44 20.31
C ILE A 22 -11.34 12.12 19.83
N ALA A 23 -11.86 11.00 20.32
CA ALA A 23 -11.41 9.67 19.90
C ALA A 23 -11.57 9.46 18.39
N ASN A 24 -12.69 9.89 17.81
CA ASN A 24 -12.92 9.81 16.37
C ASN A 24 -11.97 10.73 15.57
N ALA A 25 -11.72 11.95 16.04
CA ALA A 25 -10.77 12.86 15.43
C ALA A 25 -9.34 12.31 15.44
N VAL A 26 -8.91 11.73 16.57
CA VAL A 26 -7.61 11.07 16.71
C VAL A 26 -7.52 9.88 15.73
N ASN A 27 -8.55 9.02 15.72
CA ASN A 27 -8.56 7.89 14.80
C ASN A 27 -8.49 8.32 13.33
N SER A 28 -9.24 9.35 12.93
CA SER A 28 -9.22 9.87 11.55
C SER A 28 -7.89 10.54 11.17
N TYR A 29 -7.13 11.04 12.14
CA TYR A 29 -5.79 11.57 11.92
C TYR A 29 -4.78 10.46 11.58
N PHE A 30 -4.85 9.33 12.29
CA PHE A 30 -3.90 8.22 12.11
C PHE A 30 -4.29 7.25 11.01
N PHE A 31 -5.57 7.15 10.67
CA PHE A 31 -6.07 6.17 9.71
C PHE A 31 -6.98 6.81 8.68
N ILE A 32 -6.77 6.43 7.43
CA ILE A 32 -7.67 6.75 6.32
C ILE A 32 -8.11 5.49 5.60
N GLN A 33 -9.27 5.56 4.97
CA GLN A 33 -9.76 4.50 4.09
C GLN A 33 -9.71 4.98 2.64
N THR A 34 -9.33 4.08 1.75
CA THR A 34 -9.39 4.33 0.31
C THR A 34 -9.85 3.08 -0.44
N THR A 35 -10.37 3.30 -1.64
CA THR A 35 -10.78 2.21 -2.53
C THR A 35 -9.67 1.90 -3.51
N VAL A 36 -9.42 0.62 -3.73
CA VAL A 36 -8.49 0.14 -4.76
C VAL A 36 -9.21 0.21 -6.11
N PHE A 37 -8.64 0.91 -7.09
CA PHE A 37 -9.24 1.07 -8.41
C PHE A 37 -8.54 0.23 -9.49
N THR A 38 -7.31 -0.19 -9.27
CA THR A 38 -6.48 -0.86 -10.28
C THR A 38 -6.36 -2.36 -10.01
N LYS A 39 -5.95 -3.10 -11.06
CA LYS A 39 -5.64 -4.53 -10.95
C LYS A 39 -4.18 -4.82 -10.57
N GLY A 40 -3.38 -3.78 -10.36
CA GLY A 40 -1.93 -3.90 -10.14
C GLY A 40 -1.53 -4.71 -8.90
N MET A 41 -2.42 -4.84 -7.93
CA MET A 41 -2.17 -5.59 -6.69
C MET A 41 -2.93 -6.92 -6.61
N GLU A 42 -3.56 -7.38 -7.69
CA GLU A 42 -4.14 -8.73 -7.73
C GLU A 42 -3.05 -9.81 -7.61
N PRO A 43 -3.29 -10.88 -6.86
CA PRO A 43 -4.55 -11.27 -6.22
C PRO A 43 -4.74 -10.69 -4.81
N THR A 44 -3.73 -10.03 -4.24
CA THR A 44 -3.72 -9.56 -2.85
C THR A 44 -4.82 -8.54 -2.60
N LEU A 45 -4.90 -7.51 -3.43
CA LEU A 45 -5.97 -6.52 -3.43
C LEU A 45 -6.68 -6.53 -4.77
N GLN A 46 -8.00 -6.43 -4.74
CA GLN A 46 -8.83 -6.40 -5.95
C GLN A 46 -9.45 -5.02 -6.16
N PRO A 47 -9.77 -4.64 -7.40
CA PRO A 47 -10.56 -3.45 -7.65
C PRO A 47 -11.85 -3.46 -6.81
N LEU A 48 -12.17 -2.31 -6.18
CA LEU A 48 -13.28 -2.09 -5.27
C LEU A 48 -13.09 -2.63 -3.84
N ASP A 49 -11.94 -3.24 -3.52
CA ASP A 49 -11.59 -3.43 -2.11
C ASP A 49 -11.41 -2.07 -1.43
N VAL A 50 -11.91 -1.93 -0.21
CA VAL A 50 -11.65 -0.77 0.65
C VAL A 50 -10.58 -1.15 1.65
N VAL A 51 -9.48 -0.43 1.63
CA VAL A 51 -8.34 -0.68 2.51
C VAL A 51 -8.18 0.41 3.56
N LEU A 52 -7.68 0.03 4.73
CA LEU A 52 -7.31 0.93 5.81
C LEU A 52 -5.81 1.22 5.71
N ILE A 53 -5.47 2.50 5.65
CA ILE A 53 -4.10 3.01 5.61
C ILE A 53 -3.78 3.66 6.95
N GLN A 54 -2.72 3.21 7.58
CA GLN A 54 -2.11 3.86 8.74
C GLN A 54 -1.15 4.93 8.26
N ARG A 55 -1.44 6.20 8.55
CA ARG A 55 -0.70 7.37 8.03
C ARG A 55 0.68 7.54 8.65
N VAL A 56 0.82 7.18 9.90
CA VAL A 56 2.09 7.26 10.64
C VAL A 56 2.39 5.86 11.20
N PRO A 57 2.88 4.93 10.35
CA PRO A 57 3.27 3.62 10.82
C PRO A 57 4.57 3.71 11.63
N PRO A 58 4.77 2.84 12.61
CA PRO A 58 6.01 2.80 13.39
C PRO A 58 7.22 2.46 12.50
N SER A 59 7.01 1.70 11.44
CA SER A 59 8.02 1.37 10.45
C SER A 59 7.36 0.88 9.16
N ILE A 60 8.09 1.03 8.05
CA ILE A 60 7.76 0.40 6.76
C ILE A 60 8.91 -0.54 6.42
N ASN A 61 8.57 -1.81 6.20
CA ASN A 61 9.52 -2.88 5.92
C ASN A 61 9.27 -3.48 4.54
N THR A 62 10.27 -4.20 4.05
CA THR A 62 10.14 -5.04 2.85
C THR A 62 8.98 -6.02 3.04
N GLY A 63 8.13 -6.16 2.02
CA GLY A 63 6.89 -6.93 2.06
C GLY A 63 5.65 -6.13 2.43
N ASP A 64 5.78 -4.96 3.07
CA ASP A 64 4.63 -4.10 3.39
C ASP A 64 3.99 -3.50 2.13
N ILE A 65 2.69 -3.29 2.18
CA ILE A 65 1.96 -2.58 1.14
C ILE A 65 1.82 -1.12 1.57
N ILE A 66 2.26 -0.21 0.72
CA ILE A 66 2.18 1.24 0.99
C ILE A 66 1.24 1.93 0.02
N ALA A 67 0.65 3.00 0.50
CA ALA A 67 -0.06 3.98 -0.30
C ALA A 67 0.82 5.23 -0.44
N TYR A 68 0.97 5.74 -1.65
CA TYR A 68 1.80 6.91 -1.92
C TYR A 68 1.21 7.77 -3.03
N SER A 69 1.56 9.06 -3.03
CA SER A 69 1.20 9.98 -4.11
C SER A 69 2.19 9.82 -5.25
N ALA A 70 1.71 9.46 -6.45
CA ALA A 70 2.54 9.42 -7.64
C ALA A 70 2.88 10.86 -8.07
N ALA A 71 4.17 11.18 -8.19
CA ALA A 71 4.65 12.54 -8.48
C ALA A 71 4.27 13.09 -9.86
N ASP A 72 3.77 12.24 -10.76
CA ASP A 72 3.46 12.60 -12.15
C ASP A 72 1.98 12.49 -12.48
N SER A 73 1.11 12.72 -11.55
CA SER A 73 -0.29 12.69 -11.91
C SER A 73 -0.80 14.10 -12.20
N SER A 74 -1.25 14.30 -13.42
CA SER A 74 -2.24 15.34 -13.77
C SER A 74 -3.44 15.36 -12.79
N SER A 75 -3.46 14.46 -11.83
CA SER A 75 -4.38 14.38 -10.70
C SER A 75 -3.60 14.37 -9.38
N PRO A 76 -3.48 15.50 -8.68
CA PRO A 76 -2.73 15.61 -7.41
C PRO A 76 -3.30 14.76 -6.25
N LYS A 77 -4.37 14.01 -6.50
CA LYS A 77 -5.03 13.12 -5.53
C LYS A 77 -4.91 11.63 -5.88
N ALA A 78 -4.18 11.27 -6.92
CA ALA A 78 -4.02 9.85 -7.27
C ALA A 78 -3.09 9.17 -6.27
N VAL A 79 -3.64 8.24 -5.51
CA VAL A 79 -2.92 7.39 -4.57
C VAL A 79 -2.65 6.05 -5.22
N SER A 80 -1.38 5.72 -5.38
CA SER A 80 -0.94 4.39 -5.82
C SER A 80 -0.74 3.49 -4.60
N ILE A 81 -1.09 2.21 -4.74
CA ILE A 81 -0.94 1.20 -3.68
C ILE A 81 -0.12 0.06 -4.24
N LEU A 82 1.10 -0.12 -3.70
CA LEU A 82 2.07 -1.12 -4.19
C LEU A 82 2.84 -1.73 -3.01
N ARG A 83 3.55 -2.84 -3.26
CA ARG A 83 4.35 -3.55 -2.26
C ARG A 83 5.79 -3.07 -2.26
N VAL A 84 6.33 -2.82 -1.07
CA VAL A 84 7.75 -2.52 -0.86
C VAL A 84 8.58 -3.78 -1.09
N ILE A 85 9.50 -3.72 -2.03
CA ILE A 85 10.40 -4.82 -2.40
C ILE A 85 11.80 -4.59 -1.85
N ALA A 86 12.25 -3.32 -1.84
CA ALA A 86 13.56 -2.95 -1.32
C ALA A 86 13.52 -1.53 -0.76
N LYS A 87 14.50 -1.21 0.08
CA LYS A 87 14.65 0.09 0.77
C LYS A 87 15.95 0.76 0.36
N GLY A 88 16.11 2.00 0.75
CA GLY A 88 17.33 2.77 0.51
C GLY A 88 18.60 2.00 0.91
N GLY A 89 19.54 1.91 -0.01
CA GLY A 89 20.79 1.15 0.09
C GLY A 89 20.72 -0.27 -0.50
N ASP A 90 19.52 -0.86 -0.65
CA ASP A 90 19.40 -2.18 -1.25
C ASP A 90 19.68 -2.15 -2.76
N LYS A 91 20.28 -3.22 -3.28
CA LYS A 91 20.50 -3.43 -4.70
C LYS A 91 19.42 -4.37 -5.26
N ILE A 92 18.62 -3.88 -6.19
CA ILE A 92 17.66 -4.65 -6.97
C ILE A 92 18.35 -5.19 -8.22
N SER A 93 18.06 -6.46 -8.55
CA SER A 93 18.45 -7.05 -9.82
C SER A 93 17.41 -8.07 -10.28
N TYR A 94 17.43 -8.36 -11.59
CA TYR A 94 16.51 -9.26 -12.24
C TYR A 94 17.28 -10.32 -13.01
N LYS A 95 16.85 -11.59 -12.92
CA LYS A 95 17.39 -12.67 -13.75
C LYS A 95 16.28 -13.20 -14.63
N PRO A 96 16.50 -13.30 -15.97
CA PRO A 96 15.51 -13.89 -16.85
C PRO A 96 15.36 -15.37 -16.52
N LEU A 97 14.13 -15.84 -16.41
CA LEU A 97 13.78 -17.26 -16.25
C LEU A 97 13.28 -17.85 -17.57
N SER A 98 12.57 -17.04 -18.37
CA SER A 98 12.11 -17.35 -19.73
C SER A 98 11.99 -16.04 -20.51
N HIS A 99 11.48 -16.11 -21.76
CA HIS A 99 11.34 -14.95 -22.62
C HIS A 99 10.61 -13.78 -21.96
N ASP A 100 9.60 -14.03 -21.11
CA ASP A 100 8.72 -13.03 -20.51
C ASP A 100 8.67 -13.10 -18.96
N THR A 101 9.55 -13.88 -18.34
CA THR A 101 9.54 -14.10 -16.88
C THR A 101 10.89 -13.78 -16.28
N TYR A 102 10.87 -13.07 -15.15
CA TYR A 102 12.07 -12.71 -14.40
C TYR A 102 11.91 -13.09 -12.94
N GLU A 103 13.01 -13.44 -12.31
CA GLU A 103 13.15 -13.55 -10.87
C GLU A 103 13.73 -12.25 -10.32
N VAL A 104 13.21 -11.80 -9.20
CA VAL A 104 13.69 -10.59 -8.51
C VAL A 104 14.70 -10.99 -7.44
N PHE A 105 15.80 -10.27 -7.38
CA PHE A 105 16.82 -10.43 -6.37
C PHE A 105 17.02 -9.10 -5.62
N VAL A 106 17.17 -9.19 -4.32
CA VAL A 106 17.53 -8.06 -3.44
C VAL A 106 18.85 -8.41 -2.78
N ASN A 107 19.87 -7.57 -2.96
CA ASN A 107 21.22 -7.79 -2.44
C ASN A 107 21.81 -9.16 -2.84
N GLY A 108 21.50 -9.63 -4.04
CA GLY A 108 21.94 -10.91 -4.57
C GLY A 108 21.17 -12.13 -4.08
N ILE A 109 20.20 -11.96 -3.17
CA ILE A 109 19.34 -13.01 -2.65
C ILE A 109 18.03 -13.02 -3.44
N LYS A 110 17.64 -14.20 -3.95
CA LYS A 110 16.35 -14.37 -4.63
C LYS A 110 15.21 -14.04 -3.68
N LEU A 111 14.30 -13.17 -4.12
CA LEU A 111 13.12 -12.81 -3.34
C LEU A 111 12.11 -13.96 -3.34
N ASP A 112 11.63 -14.33 -2.15
CA ASP A 112 10.49 -15.23 -2.00
C ASP A 112 9.19 -14.42 -2.15
N GLU A 113 8.34 -14.82 -3.11
CA GLU A 113 7.17 -14.06 -3.52
C GLU A 113 5.89 -14.91 -3.51
N PRO A 114 5.47 -15.41 -2.33
CA PRO A 114 4.31 -16.31 -2.22
C PRO A 114 2.98 -15.60 -2.57
N TYR A 115 2.97 -14.27 -2.54
CA TYR A 115 1.82 -13.44 -2.90
C TYR A 115 1.56 -13.36 -4.40
N LEU A 116 2.51 -13.79 -5.25
CA LEU A 116 2.32 -13.80 -6.69
C LEU A 116 1.45 -14.97 -7.12
N LYS A 117 0.43 -14.69 -7.92
CA LYS A 117 -0.34 -15.74 -8.57
C LYS A 117 0.53 -16.48 -9.60
N LYS A 118 0.34 -17.80 -9.75
CA LYS A 118 0.95 -18.57 -10.85
C LYS A 118 0.69 -17.85 -12.18
N GLY A 119 1.75 -17.55 -12.93
CA GLY A 119 1.67 -16.80 -14.20
C GLY A 119 1.71 -15.28 -14.08
N CYS A 120 1.67 -14.69 -12.88
CA CYS A 120 1.80 -13.23 -12.69
C CYS A 120 3.26 -12.72 -12.69
N LYS A 121 4.23 -13.59 -12.97
CA LYS A 121 5.66 -13.23 -13.10
C LYS A 121 6.01 -12.63 -14.47
N TYR A 122 5.03 -12.49 -15.35
CA TYR A 122 5.24 -11.97 -16.70
C TYR A 122 5.42 -10.45 -16.72
N PHE A 123 6.33 -10.04 -17.53
CA PHE A 123 6.61 -8.64 -17.81
C PHE A 123 6.44 -8.39 -19.30
N ASN A 124 5.44 -7.60 -19.65
CA ASN A 124 5.42 -6.99 -20.98
C ASN A 124 6.18 -5.68 -20.90
N GLY A 125 7.32 -5.57 -21.53
CA GLY A 125 7.99 -4.28 -21.55
C GLY A 125 9.42 -4.33 -22.06
N ASP A 126 9.95 -3.16 -22.26
CA ASP A 126 11.33 -2.92 -22.66
C ASP A 126 12.28 -3.55 -21.62
N LYS A 127 13.29 -4.27 -22.11
CA LYS A 127 14.31 -4.93 -21.28
C LYS A 127 15.09 -3.94 -20.41
N THR A 128 15.09 -2.66 -20.75
CA THR A 128 15.76 -1.60 -20.00
C THR A 128 15.15 -1.38 -18.59
N VAL A 129 13.86 -1.69 -18.38
CA VAL A 129 13.19 -1.57 -17.08
C VAL A 129 13.68 -2.60 -16.06
N TYR A 130 14.48 -3.59 -16.47
CA TYR A 130 15.07 -4.64 -15.62
C TYR A 130 16.54 -4.42 -15.33
N ALA A 131 17.06 -3.21 -15.55
CA ALA A 131 18.41 -2.87 -15.18
C ALA A 131 18.60 -2.99 -13.65
N SER A 132 19.74 -3.57 -13.26
CA SER A 132 20.12 -3.58 -11.85
C SER A 132 20.33 -2.16 -11.36
N GLN A 133 19.77 -1.83 -10.20
CA GLN A 133 19.92 -0.50 -9.61
C GLN A 133 20.02 -0.57 -8.09
N THR A 134 20.69 0.41 -7.49
CA THR A 134 20.68 0.61 -6.04
C THR A 134 19.57 1.60 -5.70
N VAL A 135 18.74 1.26 -4.73
CA VAL A 135 17.68 2.14 -4.25
C VAL A 135 18.30 3.34 -3.52
N PRO A 136 18.02 4.59 -3.92
CA PRO A 136 18.55 5.76 -3.24
C PRO A 136 18.12 5.80 -1.77
N GLN A 137 18.91 6.44 -0.92
CA GLN A 137 18.52 6.65 0.48
C GLN A 137 17.17 7.39 0.56
N ASN A 138 16.39 7.08 1.58
CA ASN A 138 15.04 7.63 1.77
C ASN A 138 14.06 7.32 0.62
N HIS A 139 14.27 6.21 -0.10
CA HIS A 139 13.35 5.72 -1.13
C HIS A 139 12.99 4.26 -0.88
N PHE A 140 11.85 3.88 -1.45
CA PHE A 140 11.39 2.50 -1.56
C PHE A 140 11.33 2.09 -3.02
N TYR A 141 11.75 0.87 -3.31
CA TYR A 141 11.46 0.23 -4.58
C TYR A 141 10.20 -0.60 -4.41
N VAL A 142 9.17 -0.29 -5.18
CA VAL A 142 7.84 -0.86 -5.02
C VAL A 142 7.40 -1.58 -6.29
N LEU A 143 6.76 -2.74 -6.13
CA LEU A 143 6.18 -3.50 -7.24
C LEU A 143 4.72 -3.85 -6.95
N GLY A 144 3.94 -3.99 -8.01
CA GLY A 144 2.61 -4.58 -7.90
C GLY A 144 2.68 -6.10 -7.80
N ASP A 145 1.75 -6.71 -7.09
CA ASP A 145 1.62 -8.17 -7.01
C ASP A 145 1.13 -8.76 -8.35
N ASN A 146 0.45 -7.95 -9.16
CA ASN A 146 0.17 -8.28 -10.56
C ASN A 146 1.21 -7.63 -11.48
N ARG A 147 2.37 -8.26 -11.60
CA ARG A 147 3.52 -7.77 -12.35
C ARG A 147 3.20 -7.33 -13.78
N LYS A 148 2.22 -8.00 -14.42
CA LYS A 148 1.80 -7.74 -15.80
C LYS A 148 0.95 -6.46 -15.94
N MET A 149 0.18 -6.14 -14.91
CA MET A 149 -0.81 -5.05 -14.94
C MET A 149 -0.43 -3.87 -14.05
N SER A 150 0.78 -3.88 -13.48
CA SER A 150 1.24 -2.83 -12.59
C SER A 150 2.15 -1.84 -13.29
N TYR A 151 1.88 -0.55 -13.07
CA TYR A 151 2.79 0.54 -13.38
C TYR A 151 3.47 0.96 -12.07
N ASP A 152 4.74 0.58 -11.91
CA ASP A 152 5.44 0.63 -10.63
C ASP A 152 6.92 1.06 -10.81
N SER A 153 7.77 0.85 -9.80
CA SER A 153 9.16 1.33 -9.81
C SER A 153 10.02 0.84 -10.97
N ARG A 154 9.59 -0.17 -11.70
CA ARG A 154 10.24 -0.58 -12.95
C ARG A 154 10.18 0.51 -14.01
N PHE A 155 9.09 1.28 -14.00
CA PHE A 155 8.80 2.34 -14.98
C PHE A 155 9.03 3.74 -14.39
N THR A 156 8.70 3.93 -13.12
CA THR A 156 8.73 5.25 -12.46
C THR A 156 10.00 5.50 -11.65
N GLY A 157 10.81 4.46 -11.44
CA GLY A 157 11.90 4.52 -10.47
C GLY A 157 11.43 4.40 -9.02
N PRO A 158 12.37 4.45 -8.05
CA PRO A 158 12.08 4.37 -6.63
C PRO A 158 11.21 5.52 -6.12
N VAL A 159 10.34 5.23 -5.17
CA VAL A 159 9.41 6.18 -4.54
C VAL A 159 10.04 6.83 -3.32
N SER A 160 10.06 8.16 -3.26
CA SER A 160 10.54 8.89 -2.08
C SER A 160 9.64 8.64 -0.87
N ILE A 161 10.25 8.46 0.31
CA ILE A 161 9.51 8.35 1.60
C ILE A 161 8.61 9.55 1.83
N ALA A 162 8.99 10.75 1.36
CA ALA A 162 8.17 11.97 1.49
C ALA A 162 6.82 11.87 0.76
N ASN A 163 6.73 11.03 -0.28
CA ASN A 163 5.50 10.82 -1.04
C ASN A 163 4.61 9.74 -0.44
N VAL A 164 5.07 9.02 0.60
CA VAL A 164 4.31 7.93 1.20
C VAL A 164 3.21 8.48 2.09
N THR A 165 1.98 8.15 1.77
CA THR A 165 0.79 8.49 2.57
C THR A 165 0.67 7.63 3.82
N GLY A 166 1.07 6.35 3.72
CA GLY A 166 1.05 5.41 4.84
C GLY A 166 1.11 3.95 4.42
N LYS A 167 0.95 3.08 5.40
CA LYS A 167 0.96 1.61 5.26
C LYS A 167 -0.44 1.05 5.24
N VAL A 168 -0.75 0.20 4.28
CA VAL A 168 -2.00 -0.57 4.24
C VAL A 168 -1.96 -1.65 5.32
N THR A 169 -2.91 -1.63 6.25
CA THR A 169 -2.95 -2.54 7.39
C THR A 169 -3.98 -3.65 7.25
N LYS A 170 -5.11 -3.38 6.59
CA LYS A 170 -6.16 -4.39 6.36
C LYS A 170 -7.12 -3.99 5.24
N ILE A 171 -7.83 -4.98 4.72
CA ILE A 171 -9.01 -4.79 3.86
C ILE A 171 -10.23 -4.65 4.79
N VAL A 172 -10.92 -3.51 4.72
CA VAL A 172 -12.09 -3.21 5.56
C VAL A 172 -13.37 -3.74 4.91
N LYS A 173 -13.50 -3.57 3.59
CA LYS A 173 -14.62 -4.09 2.79
C LYS A 173 -14.06 -4.80 1.58
N PRO A 174 -13.94 -6.13 1.62
CA PRO A 174 -13.56 -6.89 0.45
C PRO A 174 -14.69 -6.86 -0.57
N LYS A 175 -14.35 -6.78 -1.86
CA LYS A 175 -15.31 -6.99 -2.93
C LYS A 175 -16.00 -8.34 -2.72
N LYS A 176 -17.35 -8.37 -2.75
CA LYS A 176 -18.08 -9.64 -2.75
C LYS A 176 -17.65 -10.46 -3.97
N ARG A 177 -16.86 -11.50 -3.73
CA ARG A 177 -16.46 -12.44 -4.79
C ARG A 177 -17.69 -13.24 -5.17
N LYS A 178 -18.12 -13.18 -6.43
CA LYS A 178 -19.04 -14.19 -6.96
C LYS A 178 -18.27 -15.52 -6.84
N ARG A 179 -18.71 -16.41 -5.96
CA ARG A 179 -18.31 -17.82 -6.00
C ARG A 179 -18.87 -18.35 -7.31
N THR A 180 -18.03 -18.56 -8.30
CA THR A 180 -18.36 -19.47 -9.40
C THR A 180 -18.41 -20.84 -8.76
N LEU A 181 -19.61 -21.40 -8.72
CA LEU A 181 -19.89 -22.79 -8.37
C LEU A 181 -19.22 -23.68 -9.42
#